data_2f3e1af5fc9c1a6e2d417cf4baed007f
#
_entry.id   2f3e1af5fc9c1a6e2d417cf4baed007f
#
_cell.length_a   1.000
_cell.length_b   1.000
_cell.length_c   1.000
_cell.angle_alpha   90.00
_cell.angle_beta   90.00
_cell.angle_gamma   90.00
#
_symmetry.space_group_name_H-M   'P 1'
#
loop_
_entity.id
_entity.type
_entity.pdbx_description
1 polymer ?
#
loop_
_entity_poly.entity_id
_entity_poly.type
_entity_poly.pdbx_seq_one_letter_code
_entity_poly.pdbx_strand_id
1 'polypeptide(L)'
;STKALAKMMSSNEIVTLINALGTGSKDFNIENLRYDKIVIMTDADVDGSHIRTLLLTFFNNYPFNQLIENGHIYLAQPPLFKVTKSNKSIYIKDEKALEDFILQTGKIDKKIKKGSSEYKNYIQKRREELSIQRFKGLGEMNPEELWETTLNPDNRTMLRVQYTKGTKDKSKEDQKMIEVLMGDEVAPRKDFITNNALDVANLDI
;
A
#
# COMPACT_ATOMS: atom_id res chain seq x y z
N SER A 1 -19.26 -5.12 15.22
CA SER A 1 -18.35 -4.08 14.84
C SER A 1 -18.09 -3.00 15.88
N THR A 2 -19.04 -2.65 16.76
CA THR A 2 -18.85 -1.64 17.83
C THR A 2 -17.73 -1.99 18.83
N LYS A 3 -17.48 -3.26 19.12
CA LYS A 3 -16.42 -3.69 20.05
C LYS A 3 -15.02 -3.49 19.47
N ALA A 4 -14.81 -3.79 18.20
CA ALA A 4 -13.51 -3.61 17.53
C ALA A 4 -13.15 -2.12 17.46
N LEU A 5 -14.09 -1.25 17.08
CA LEU A 5 -13.88 0.19 17.07
C LEU A 5 -13.59 0.72 18.48
N ALA A 6 -14.34 0.28 19.50
CA ALA A 6 -14.09 0.66 20.90
C ALA A 6 -12.69 0.25 21.36
N LYS A 7 -12.22 -0.93 20.98
CA LYS A 7 -10.86 -1.38 21.25
C LYS A 7 -9.80 -0.55 20.52
N MET A 8 -10.03 -0.20 19.25
CA MET A 8 -9.15 0.71 18.51
C MET A 8 -9.11 2.10 19.16
N MET A 9 -10.26 2.63 19.58
CA MET A 9 -10.36 3.93 20.26
C MET A 9 -9.70 3.95 21.64
N SER A 10 -9.37 2.81 22.24
CA SER A 10 -8.60 2.72 23.48
C SER A 10 -7.08 2.78 23.27
N SER A 11 -6.60 2.74 22.01
CA SER A 11 -5.19 2.90 21.68
C SER A 11 -4.78 4.38 21.77
N ASN A 12 -3.68 4.65 22.46
CA ASN A 12 -3.14 6.01 22.57
C ASN A 12 -2.73 6.58 21.21
N GLU A 13 -2.26 5.74 20.30
CA GLU A 13 -1.88 6.11 18.93
C GLU A 13 -3.10 6.60 18.15
N ILE A 14 -4.23 5.92 18.26
CA ILE A 14 -5.48 6.31 17.59
C ILE A 14 -6.04 7.60 18.20
N VAL A 15 -6.01 7.74 19.53
CA VAL A 15 -6.42 8.98 20.20
C VAL A 15 -5.55 10.15 19.76
N THR A 16 -4.24 9.95 19.68
CA THR A 16 -3.30 10.96 19.19
C THR A 16 -3.57 11.33 17.74
N LEU A 17 -3.84 10.34 16.88
CA LEU A 17 -4.21 10.56 15.48
C LEU A 17 -5.47 11.42 15.37
N ILE A 18 -6.54 11.08 16.11
CA ILE A 18 -7.80 11.84 16.10
C ILE A 18 -7.57 13.29 16.56
N ASN A 19 -6.80 13.48 17.63
CA ASN A 19 -6.46 14.81 18.11
C ASN A 19 -5.66 15.61 17.09
N ALA A 20 -4.73 14.97 16.38
CA ALA A 20 -3.96 15.60 15.32
C ALA A 20 -4.84 16.02 14.13
N LEU A 21 -5.80 15.19 13.74
CA LEU A 21 -6.74 15.51 12.65
C LEU A 21 -7.61 16.72 12.95
N GLY A 22 -7.99 16.93 14.20
CA GLY A 22 -8.79 18.07 14.66
C GLY A 22 -10.29 17.93 14.42
N THR A 23 -10.73 16.84 13.78
CA THR A 23 -12.15 16.62 13.43
C THR A 23 -13.04 16.23 14.60
N GLY A 24 -12.42 15.79 15.73
CA GLY A 24 -13.15 15.14 16.80
C GLY A 24 -13.55 13.70 16.45
N SER A 25 -14.26 13.05 17.36
CA SER A 25 -14.77 11.69 17.18
C SER A 25 -16.28 11.57 17.43
N LYS A 26 -16.76 12.02 18.58
CA LYS A 26 -18.20 12.05 18.92
C LYS A 26 -18.90 13.19 18.19
N ASP A 27 -18.29 14.37 18.25
CA ASP A 27 -18.76 15.59 17.58
C ASP A 27 -17.93 15.81 16.31
N PHE A 28 -17.87 14.77 15.45
CA PHE A 28 -17.07 14.81 14.24
C PHE A 28 -17.56 15.93 13.31
N ASN A 29 -16.62 16.81 12.95
CA ASN A 29 -16.86 17.84 11.95
C ASN A 29 -15.67 17.89 10.97
N ILE A 30 -15.92 17.57 9.70
CA ILE A 30 -14.91 17.56 8.64
C ILE A 30 -14.35 18.95 8.35
N GLU A 31 -15.12 20.02 8.57
CA GLU A 31 -14.67 21.40 8.39
C GLU A 31 -13.51 21.78 9.32
N ASN A 32 -13.36 21.05 10.44
CA ASN A 32 -12.27 21.22 11.38
C ASN A 32 -11.00 20.44 11.02
N LEU A 33 -11.01 19.71 9.89
CA LEU A 33 -9.85 18.96 9.46
C LEU A 33 -8.66 19.88 9.19
N ARG A 34 -7.52 19.57 9.84
CA ARG A 34 -6.30 20.39 9.77
C ARG A 34 -5.42 20.09 8.58
N TYR A 35 -5.66 18.99 7.86
CA TYR A 35 -4.80 18.48 6.80
C TYR A 35 -5.59 18.20 5.53
N ASP A 36 -5.11 18.69 4.40
CA ASP A 36 -5.69 18.39 3.11
C ASP A 36 -5.47 16.92 2.71
N LYS A 37 -4.28 16.39 3.01
CA LYS A 37 -3.90 15.00 2.70
C LYS A 37 -3.38 14.28 3.93
N ILE A 38 -3.95 13.12 4.20
CA ILE A 38 -3.52 12.18 5.23
C ILE A 38 -2.88 11.01 4.49
N VAL A 39 -1.57 10.85 4.64
CA VAL A 39 -0.79 9.87 3.88
C VAL A 39 -0.37 8.73 4.79
N ILE A 40 -0.88 7.53 4.53
CA ILE A 40 -0.46 6.30 5.19
C ILE A 40 0.82 5.83 4.51
N MET A 41 1.89 5.71 5.29
CA MET A 41 3.19 5.24 4.84
C MET A 41 3.67 4.15 5.78
N THR A 42 3.84 2.93 5.24
CA THR A 42 4.24 1.74 5.99
C THR A 42 5.34 1.00 5.25
N ASP A 43 6.08 0.17 5.96
CA ASP A 43 7.07 -0.71 5.37
C ASP A 43 6.46 -1.66 4.34
N ALA A 44 7.28 -2.16 3.42
CA ALA A 44 6.85 -3.08 2.36
C ALA A 44 6.91 -4.55 2.80
N ASP A 45 6.69 -4.81 4.07
CA ASP A 45 6.66 -6.15 4.67
C ASP A 45 5.26 -6.55 5.15
N VAL A 46 5.14 -7.71 5.77
CA VAL A 46 3.87 -8.26 6.28
C VAL A 46 3.31 -7.37 7.39
N ASP A 47 4.16 -6.90 8.31
CA ASP A 47 3.75 -6.07 9.44
C ASP A 47 3.26 -4.70 8.96
N GLY A 48 3.97 -4.08 8.01
CA GLY A 48 3.53 -2.84 7.37
C GLY A 48 2.19 -2.99 6.63
N SER A 49 1.97 -4.12 5.97
CA SER A 49 0.69 -4.44 5.32
C SER A 49 -0.44 -4.59 6.34
N HIS A 50 -0.16 -5.21 7.49
CA HIS A 50 -1.13 -5.34 8.59
C HIS A 50 -1.48 -3.98 9.20
N ILE A 51 -0.47 -3.14 9.51
CA ILE A 51 -0.68 -1.78 10.02
C ILE A 51 -1.52 -0.95 9.03
N ARG A 52 -1.21 -1.01 7.75
CA ARG A 52 -1.98 -0.34 6.70
C ARG A 52 -3.45 -0.77 6.71
N THR A 53 -3.70 -2.07 6.82
CA THR A 53 -5.05 -2.62 6.86
C THR A 53 -5.81 -2.16 8.10
N LEU A 54 -5.16 -2.12 9.27
CA LEU A 54 -5.75 -1.60 10.50
C LEU A 54 -6.13 -0.12 10.37
N LEU A 55 -5.25 0.71 9.82
CA LEU A 55 -5.52 2.13 9.59
C LEU A 55 -6.67 2.34 8.59
N LEU A 56 -6.68 1.59 7.49
CA LEU A 56 -7.78 1.65 6.53
C LEU A 56 -9.10 1.20 7.16
N THR A 57 -9.08 0.19 8.01
CA THR A 57 -10.26 -0.24 8.77
C THR A 57 -10.74 0.85 9.71
N PHE A 58 -9.83 1.53 10.41
CA PHE A 58 -10.17 2.69 11.24
C PHE A 58 -10.87 3.77 10.42
N PHE A 59 -10.27 4.20 9.31
CA PHE A 59 -10.86 5.22 8.43
C PHE A 59 -12.15 4.76 7.73
N ASN A 60 -12.39 3.47 7.59
CA ASN A 60 -13.66 2.96 7.05
C ASN A 60 -14.82 3.04 8.04
N ASN A 61 -14.56 3.17 9.35
CA ASN A 61 -15.61 3.27 10.35
C ASN A 61 -16.18 4.69 10.43
N TYR A 62 -17.51 4.77 10.61
CA TYR A 62 -18.19 6.02 10.92
C TYR A 62 -17.67 6.62 12.25
N PRO A 63 -17.39 7.93 12.33
CA PRO A 63 -17.63 8.97 11.31
C PRO A 63 -16.45 9.24 10.38
N PHE A 64 -15.31 8.53 10.54
CA PHE A 64 -14.04 8.78 9.82
C PHE A 64 -14.10 8.39 8.34
N ASN A 65 -15.08 7.58 7.92
CA ASN A 65 -15.32 7.25 6.52
C ASN A 65 -15.54 8.48 5.64
N GLN A 66 -16.01 9.59 6.21
CA GLN A 66 -16.13 10.86 5.53
C GLN A 66 -14.78 11.38 4.99
N LEU A 67 -13.65 11.02 5.63
CA LEU A 67 -12.31 11.37 5.13
C LEU A 67 -11.95 10.63 3.85
N ILE A 68 -12.42 9.39 3.69
CA ILE A 68 -12.27 8.63 2.43
C ILE A 68 -13.20 9.22 1.37
N GLU A 69 -14.47 9.44 1.70
CA GLU A 69 -15.49 9.96 0.80
C GLU A 69 -15.11 11.34 0.21
N ASN A 70 -14.49 12.19 1.02
CA ASN A 70 -14.02 13.51 0.62
C ASN A 70 -12.58 13.50 0.05
N GLY A 71 -11.94 12.33 -0.05
CA GLY A 71 -10.69 12.15 -0.78
C GLY A 71 -9.43 12.62 -0.05
N HIS A 72 -9.44 12.60 1.29
CA HIS A 72 -8.32 13.03 2.12
C HIS A 72 -7.31 11.91 2.41
N ILE A 73 -7.67 10.63 2.21
CA ILE A 73 -6.82 9.48 2.57
C ILE A 73 -6.01 9.01 1.37
N TYR A 74 -4.71 8.87 1.56
CA TYR A 74 -3.75 8.44 0.56
C TYR A 74 -2.81 7.35 1.10
N LEU A 75 -2.31 6.50 0.19
CA LEU A 75 -1.23 5.55 0.45
C LEU A 75 0.03 6.04 -0.26
N ALA A 76 1.13 6.19 0.48
CA ALA A 76 2.43 6.43 -0.11
C ALA A 76 2.90 5.22 -0.94
N GLN A 77 3.66 5.48 -1.97
CA GLN A 77 4.23 4.46 -2.87
C GLN A 77 5.75 4.60 -2.90
N PRO A 78 6.46 4.21 -1.82
CA PRO A 78 7.92 4.18 -1.85
C PRO A 78 8.40 3.15 -2.88
N PRO A 79 9.59 3.34 -3.49
CA PRO A 79 10.15 2.36 -4.40
C PRO A 79 10.55 1.09 -3.65
N LEU A 80 10.42 -0.07 -4.33
CA LEU A 80 10.90 -1.35 -3.77
C LEU A 80 12.36 -1.63 -4.10
N PHE A 81 12.90 -1.02 -5.16
CA PHE A 81 14.26 -1.30 -5.62
C PHE A 81 15.04 -0.02 -5.92
N LYS A 82 16.35 -0.10 -5.67
CA LYS A 82 17.35 0.84 -6.12
C LYS A 82 18.35 0.11 -7.00
N VAL A 83 18.50 0.54 -8.23
CA VAL A 83 19.51 0.03 -9.17
C VAL A 83 20.61 1.07 -9.30
N THR A 84 21.84 0.69 -8.97
CA THR A 84 23.00 1.58 -9.12
C THR A 84 23.78 1.25 -10.37
N LYS A 85 23.97 2.24 -11.24
CA LYS A 85 24.76 2.14 -12.46
C LYS A 85 25.61 3.39 -12.64
N SER A 86 26.94 3.23 -12.75
CA SER A 86 27.88 4.33 -12.99
C SER A 86 27.65 5.54 -12.06
N ASN A 87 27.58 5.30 -10.77
CA ASN A 87 27.34 6.32 -9.72
C ASN A 87 25.98 7.04 -9.80
N LYS A 88 25.04 6.54 -10.61
CA LYS A 88 23.65 7.02 -10.63
C LYS A 88 22.74 5.97 -10.04
N SER A 89 21.81 6.41 -9.19
CA SER A 89 20.77 5.58 -8.62
C SER A 89 19.47 5.76 -9.40
N ILE A 90 18.82 4.65 -9.71
CA ILE A 90 17.51 4.60 -10.36
C ILE A 90 16.59 3.88 -9.39
N TYR A 91 15.49 4.53 -9.00
CA TYR A 91 14.51 3.96 -8.09
C TYR A 91 13.37 3.33 -8.88
N ILE A 92 13.01 2.12 -8.50
CA ILE A 92 12.05 1.28 -9.25
C ILE A 92 10.96 0.85 -8.29
N LYS A 93 9.71 1.07 -8.70
CA LYS A 93 8.54 0.96 -7.82
C LYS A 93 8.18 -0.47 -7.42
N ASP A 94 8.33 -1.46 -8.31
CA ASP A 94 7.87 -2.83 -8.12
C ASP A 94 8.65 -3.83 -8.99
N GLU A 95 8.38 -5.12 -8.80
CA GLU A 95 9.01 -6.22 -9.55
C GLU A 95 8.78 -6.12 -11.06
N LYS A 96 7.59 -5.70 -11.47
CA LYS A 96 7.24 -5.56 -12.89
C LYS A 96 8.07 -4.46 -13.54
N ALA A 97 8.18 -3.31 -12.88
CA ALA A 97 9.00 -2.21 -13.37
C ALA A 97 10.49 -2.57 -13.40
N LEU A 98 10.97 -3.41 -12.46
CA LEU A 98 12.33 -3.94 -12.50
C LEU A 98 12.55 -4.87 -13.69
N GLU A 99 11.61 -5.77 -13.96
CA GLU A 99 11.67 -6.64 -15.14
C GLU A 99 11.69 -5.81 -16.43
N ASP A 100 10.81 -4.82 -16.55
CA ASP A 100 10.76 -3.92 -17.70
C ASP A 100 12.08 -3.13 -17.87
N PHE A 101 12.66 -2.65 -16.77
CA PHE A 101 13.98 -1.99 -16.80
C PHE A 101 15.09 -2.91 -17.27
N ILE A 102 15.12 -4.16 -16.81
CA ILE A 102 16.09 -5.18 -17.24
C ILE A 102 15.97 -5.47 -18.74
N LEU A 103 14.75 -5.56 -19.25
CA LEU A 103 14.49 -5.80 -20.67
C LEU A 103 14.90 -4.61 -21.54
N GLN A 104 14.62 -3.38 -21.08
CA GLN A 104 14.99 -2.15 -21.81
C GLN A 104 16.50 -1.91 -21.86
N THR A 105 17.21 -2.24 -20.78
CA THR A 105 18.66 -2.03 -20.66
C THR A 105 19.49 -3.20 -21.17
N GLY A 106 18.85 -4.37 -21.36
CA GLY A 106 19.46 -5.59 -21.85
C GLY A 106 19.14 -5.84 -23.34
N LYS A 107 19.85 -6.79 -23.91
CA LYS A 107 19.58 -7.29 -25.27
C LYS A 107 19.04 -8.70 -25.16
N ILE A 108 17.71 -8.84 -25.01
CA ILE A 108 17.08 -10.16 -25.07
C ILE A 108 16.81 -10.56 -26.55
N ASP A 109 17.05 -11.81 -26.88
CA ASP A 109 16.66 -12.31 -28.21
C ASP A 109 15.13 -12.31 -28.31
N LYS A 110 14.60 -11.66 -29.34
CA LYS A 110 13.16 -11.56 -29.63
C LYS A 110 12.46 -12.93 -29.80
N LYS A 111 13.21 -13.99 -30.00
CA LYS A 111 12.69 -15.35 -30.11
C LYS A 111 12.36 -16.00 -28.79
N ILE A 112 12.89 -15.45 -27.66
CA ILE A 112 12.67 -16.00 -26.34
C ILE A 112 11.25 -15.57 -25.87
N LYS A 113 10.41 -16.58 -25.61
CA LYS A 113 9.04 -16.35 -25.15
C LYS A 113 9.03 -15.91 -23.69
N LYS A 114 8.27 -14.84 -23.37
CA LYS A 114 8.04 -14.39 -22.00
C LYS A 114 7.50 -15.55 -21.14
N GLY A 115 8.08 -15.75 -19.96
CA GLY A 115 7.71 -16.82 -19.02
C GLY A 115 8.37 -18.18 -19.26
N SER A 116 9.13 -18.37 -20.38
CA SER A 116 9.92 -19.58 -20.60
C SER A 116 11.08 -19.71 -19.60
N SER A 117 11.65 -20.91 -19.48
CA SER A 117 12.85 -21.14 -18.65
C SER A 117 14.03 -20.28 -19.11
N GLU A 118 14.22 -20.14 -20.42
CA GLU A 118 15.25 -19.27 -20.98
C GLU A 118 15.05 -17.80 -20.62
N TYR A 119 13.79 -17.33 -20.65
CA TYR A 119 13.43 -15.99 -20.22
C TYR A 119 13.75 -15.76 -18.74
N LYS A 120 13.34 -16.67 -17.86
CA LYS A 120 13.62 -16.61 -16.43
C LYS A 120 15.13 -16.60 -16.15
N ASN A 121 15.88 -17.45 -16.81
CA ASN A 121 17.34 -17.51 -16.68
C ASN A 121 18.00 -16.22 -17.16
N TYR A 122 17.51 -15.62 -18.25
CA TYR A 122 18.00 -14.33 -18.72
C TYR A 122 17.77 -13.23 -17.69
N ILE A 123 16.55 -13.11 -17.17
CA ILE A 123 16.22 -12.11 -16.13
C ILE A 123 17.08 -12.31 -14.88
N GLN A 124 17.23 -13.55 -14.42
CA GLN A 124 18.04 -13.87 -13.25
C GLN A 124 19.52 -13.48 -13.44
N LYS A 125 20.10 -13.86 -14.56
CA LYS A 125 21.49 -13.51 -14.90
C LYS A 125 21.69 -11.99 -14.93
N ARG A 126 20.76 -11.26 -15.55
CA ARG A 126 20.82 -9.79 -15.60
C ARG A 126 20.66 -9.15 -14.23
N ARG A 127 19.86 -9.71 -13.32
CA ARG A 127 19.77 -9.27 -11.93
C ARG A 127 21.11 -9.40 -11.21
N GLU A 128 21.84 -10.48 -11.42
CA GLU A 128 23.15 -10.73 -10.81
C GLU A 128 24.24 -9.78 -11.35
N GLU A 129 24.13 -9.34 -12.60
CA GLU A 129 25.04 -8.38 -13.21
C GLU A 129 24.80 -6.92 -12.76
N LEU A 130 23.61 -6.61 -12.26
CA LEU A 130 23.22 -5.28 -11.84
C LEU A 130 23.36 -5.15 -10.31
N SER A 131 23.82 -3.97 -9.86
CA SER A 131 23.79 -3.64 -8.42
C SER A 131 22.37 -3.24 -8.03
N ILE A 132 21.59 -4.23 -7.57
CA ILE A 132 20.19 -4.06 -7.16
C ILE A 132 20.11 -4.20 -5.64
N GLN A 133 19.60 -3.17 -4.99
CA GLN A 133 19.18 -3.19 -3.60
C GLN A 133 17.66 -3.27 -3.54
N ARG A 134 17.11 -4.20 -2.76
CA ARG A 134 15.69 -4.26 -2.44
C ARG A 134 15.48 -3.60 -1.08
N PHE A 135 14.58 -2.62 -1.00
CA PHE A 135 14.15 -2.05 0.25
C PHE A 135 13.07 -2.93 0.90
N LYS A 136 13.31 -3.35 2.12
CA LYS A 136 12.35 -4.09 2.95
C LYS A 136 11.52 -3.16 3.83
N GLY A 137 12.10 -2.02 4.21
CA GLY A 137 11.44 -1.02 5.03
C GLY A 137 11.95 0.39 4.77
N LEU A 138 11.20 1.38 5.23
CA LEU A 138 11.51 2.80 5.08
C LEU A 138 12.81 3.18 5.81
N GLY A 139 13.15 2.47 6.89
CA GLY A 139 14.38 2.68 7.64
C GLY A 139 15.68 2.32 6.89
N GLU A 140 15.58 1.64 5.74
CA GLU A 140 16.72 1.35 4.87
C GLU A 140 17.05 2.50 3.92
N MET A 141 16.17 3.50 3.83
CA MET A 141 16.38 4.72 3.04
C MET A 141 17.01 5.81 3.92
N ASN A 142 17.98 6.52 3.38
CA ASN A 142 18.41 7.75 4.01
C ASN A 142 17.37 8.88 3.80
N PRO A 143 17.45 10.00 4.57
CA PRO A 143 16.47 11.08 4.47
C PRO A 143 16.30 11.66 3.06
N GLU A 144 17.39 11.81 2.31
CA GLU A 144 17.38 12.34 0.96
C GLU A 144 16.68 11.37 0.00
N GLU A 145 16.93 10.06 0.12
CA GLU A 145 16.27 9.03 -0.69
C GLU A 145 14.77 9.01 -0.42
N LEU A 146 14.38 9.05 0.86
CA LEU A 146 12.97 9.06 1.25
C LEU A 146 12.26 10.31 0.75
N TRP A 147 12.93 11.48 0.86
CA TRP A 147 12.39 12.72 0.32
C TRP A 147 12.18 12.64 -1.19
N GLU A 148 13.24 12.35 -1.95
CA GLU A 148 13.22 12.37 -3.42
C GLU A 148 12.22 11.38 -4.02
N THR A 149 12.05 10.21 -3.41
CA THR A 149 11.24 9.13 -3.98
C THR A 149 9.80 9.11 -3.49
N THR A 150 9.55 9.59 -2.26
CA THR A 150 8.28 9.31 -1.56
C THR A 150 7.58 10.56 -1.04
N LEU A 151 8.32 11.58 -0.63
CA LEU A 151 7.74 12.77 0.02
C LEU A 151 7.71 13.99 -0.90
N ASN A 152 8.68 14.15 -1.80
CA ASN A 152 8.76 15.30 -2.69
C ASN A 152 7.51 15.38 -3.59
N PRO A 153 6.74 16.49 -3.52
CA PRO A 153 5.52 16.65 -4.31
C PRO A 153 5.72 16.48 -5.83
N ASP A 154 6.90 16.81 -6.34
CA ASP A 154 7.19 16.77 -7.78
C ASP A 154 7.44 15.35 -8.29
N ASN A 155 7.90 14.44 -7.42
CA ASN A 155 8.34 13.09 -7.79
C ASN A 155 7.48 11.98 -7.19
N ARG A 156 6.79 12.26 -6.06
CA ARG A 156 6.04 11.24 -5.31
C ARG A 156 4.85 10.71 -6.09
N THR A 157 4.60 9.42 -5.92
CA THR A 157 3.36 8.78 -6.32
C THR A 157 2.56 8.42 -5.08
N MET A 158 1.28 8.79 -5.07
CA MET A 158 0.35 8.44 -4.00
C MET A 158 -0.92 7.84 -4.60
N LEU A 159 -1.45 6.81 -3.97
CA LEU A 159 -2.75 6.25 -4.30
C LEU A 159 -3.81 6.86 -3.40
N ARG A 160 -4.80 7.54 -3.98
CA ARG A 160 -5.95 8.01 -3.21
C ARG A 160 -6.86 6.83 -2.89
N VAL A 161 -7.16 6.66 -1.60
CA VAL A 161 -8.14 5.68 -1.15
C VAL A 161 -9.53 6.19 -1.50
N GLN A 162 -10.32 5.36 -2.14
CA GLN A 162 -11.70 5.67 -2.52
C GLN A 162 -12.52 4.40 -2.56
N TYR A 163 -13.81 4.52 -2.31
CA TYR A 163 -14.74 3.42 -2.57
C TYR A 163 -14.92 3.22 -4.07
N THR A 164 -15.23 2.00 -4.48
CA THR A 164 -15.45 1.67 -5.89
C THR A 164 -16.52 2.59 -6.50
N LYS A 165 -16.17 3.25 -7.59
CA LYS A 165 -17.12 4.10 -8.32
C LYS A 165 -18.18 3.21 -8.95
N GLY A 166 -19.43 3.46 -8.63
CA GLY A 166 -20.56 2.70 -9.14
C GLY A 166 -21.86 3.11 -8.46
N THR A 167 -22.85 2.23 -8.53
CA THR A 167 -24.08 2.39 -7.75
C THR A 167 -23.78 2.41 -6.26
N LYS A 168 -24.65 3.04 -5.45
CA LYS A 168 -24.55 3.04 -3.98
C LYS A 168 -24.35 1.64 -3.40
N ASP A 169 -24.72 0.59 -4.14
CA ASP A 169 -24.57 -0.81 -3.75
C ASP A 169 -23.10 -1.26 -3.77
N LYS A 170 -22.29 -0.86 -4.77
CA LYS A 170 -20.86 -1.24 -4.82
C LYS A 170 -20.03 -0.64 -3.67
N SER A 171 -20.29 0.60 -3.31
CA SER A 171 -19.65 1.22 -2.14
C SER A 171 -20.00 0.48 -0.84
N LYS A 172 -21.24 0.01 -0.71
CA LYS A 172 -21.67 -0.82 0.44
C LYS A 172 -21.03 -2.20 0.41
N GLU A 173 -20.82 -2.78 -0.78
CA GLU A 173 -20.10 -4.05 -0.93
C GLU A 173 -18.65 -3.93 -0.47
N ASP A 174 -17.94 -2.85 -0.85
CA ASP A 174 -16.57 -2.59 -0.38
C ASP A 174 -16.52 -2.47 1.15
N GLN A 175 -17.45 -1.71 1.75
CA GLN A 175 -17.53 -1.56 3.19
C GLN A 175 -17.81 -2.91 3.87
N LYS A 176 -18.75 -3.68 3.35
CA LYS A 176 -19.10 -5.03 3.84
C LYS A 176 -17.91 -5.98 3.72
N MET A 177 -17.13 -5.89 2.64
CA MET A 177 -15.93 -6.69 2.45
C MET A 177 -14.89 -6.42 3.56
N ILE A 178 -14.66 -5.16 3.90
CA ILE A 178 -13.76 -4.79 5.00
C ILE A 178 -14.30 -5.33 6.33
N GLU A 179 -15.61 -5.25 6.56
CA GLU A 179 -16.24 -5.83 7.77
C GLU A 179 -16.07 -7.36 7.86
N VAL A 180 -16.19 -8.08 6.76
CA VAL A 180 -15.96 -9.53 6.70
C VAL A 180 -14.52 -9.88 7.00
N LEU A 181 -13.56 -9.16 6.39
CA LEU A 181 -12.14 -9.45 6.53
C LEU A 181 -11.57 -9.05 7.88
N MET A 182 -12.08 -7.96 8.47
CA MET A 182 -11.54 -7.35 9.69
C MET A 182 -12.48 -7.47 10.91
N GLY A 183 -13.66 -8.08 10.73
CA GLY A 183 -14.63 -8.30 11.81
C GLY A 183 -14.22 -9.43 12.76
N ASP A 184 -14.97 -9.56 13.86
CA ASP A 184 -14.72 -10.57 14.90
C ASP A 184 -15.09 -12.00 14.47
N GLU A 185 -15.93 -12.16 13.45
CA GLU A 185 -16.37 -13.46 12.96
C GLU A 185 -15.32 -14.13 12.08
N VAL A 186 -14.88 -15.32 12.50
CA VAL A 186 -13.83 -16.07 11.81
C VAL A 186 -14.34 -16.80 10.57
N ALA A 187 -15.55 -17.36 10.62
CA ALA A 187 -16.08 -18.21 9.55
C ALA A 187 -16.20 -17.46 8.20
N PRO A 188 -16.87 -16.28 8.11
CA PRO A 188 -16.98 -15.55 6.86
C PRO A 188 -15.61 -15.15 6.27
N ARG A 189 -14.64 -14.79 7.15
CA ARG A 189 -13.28 -14.44 6.73
C ARG A 189 -12.54 -15.65 6.17
N LYS A 190 -12.63 -16.80 6.84
CA LYS A 190 -12.04 -18.06 6.37
C LYS A 190 -12.58 -18.45 5.00
N ASP A 191 -13.91 -18.41 4.84
CA ASP A 191 -14.57 -18.76 3.58
C ASP A 191 -14.14 -17.83 2.45
N PHE A 192 -14.06 -16.51 2.71
CA PHE A 192 -13.55 -15.54 1.74
C PHE A 192 -12.11 -15.86 1.32
N ILE A 193 -11.20 -16.08 2.27
CA ILE A 193 -9.80 -16.38 2.00
C ILE A 193 -9.66 -17.68 1.20
N THR A 194 -10.41 -18.73 1.59
CA THR A 194 -10.37 -20.03 0.90
C THR A 194 -10.86 -19.93 -0.53
N ASN A 195 -11.96 -19.22 -0.76
CA ASN A 195 -12.55 -19.07 -2.10
C ASN A 195 -11.70 -18.21 -3.05
N ASN A 196 -10.91 -17.29 -2.52
CA ASN A 196 -10.06 -16.39 -3.32
C ASN A 196 -8.56 -16.74 -3.25
N ALA A 197 -8.19 -17.88 -2.66
CA ALA A 197 -6.79 -18.25 -2.46
C ALA A 197 -6.00 -18.41 -3.78
N LEU A 198 -6.67 -18.80 -4.86
CA LEU A 198 -6.05 -18.97 -6.18
C LEU A 198 -5.78 -17.64 -6.91
N ASP A 199 -6.44 -16.56 -6.49
CA ASP A 199 -6.28 -15.21 -7.08
C ASP A 199 -5.11 -14.44 -6.46
N VAL A 200 -4.48 -14.98 -5.44
CA VAL A 200 -3.35 -14.34 -4.75
C VAL A 200 -2.07 -14.51 -5.57
N ALA A 201 -1.59 -13.42 -6.17
CA ALA A 201 -0.40 -13.43 -7.02
C ALA A 201 0.93 -13.45 -6.26
N ASN A 202 0.94 -13.04 -4.97
CA ASN A 202 2.13 -12.96 -4.13
C ASN A 202 1.81 -13.49 -2.74
N LEU A 203 2.11 -14.76 -2.52
CA LEU A 203 2.26 -15.30 -1.18
C LEU A 203 3.73 -15.16 -0.82
N ASP A 204 4.06 -14.31 0.14
CA ASP A 204 5.34 -14.39 0.84
C ASP A 204 5.31 -15.66 1.70
N ILE A 205 5.88 -16.74 1.15
CA ILE A 205 6.13 -18.01 1.85
C ILE A 205 7.57 -17.98 2.35
#